data_133397b02f2aafd583d13f93bd87cd0c
#
_entry.id   133397b02f2aafd583d13f93bd87cd0c
#
_cell.length_a   1.000
_cell.length_b   1.000
_cell.length_c   1.000
_cell.angle_alpha   90.00
_cell.angle_beta   90.00
_cell.angle_gamma   90.00
#
_symmetry.space_group_name_H-M   'P 1'
#
loop_
_entity.id
_entity.type
_entity.pdbx_description
1 polymer ?
#
loop_
_entity_poly.entity_id
_entity_poly.type
_entity_poly.pdbx_seq_one_letter_code
_entity_poly.pdbx_strand_id
1 'polypeptide(L)'
;MSTDHSAARERLAALPAETRIAVVTGASSGIGEASARELARLGFHVIVGARRVDRLEALAADIGGTALPLDVTDADSCEAFCAAIPRLNVLVNNAGGAKGTTSVMDADEDQWRWMWETNVLGTLRMVRGLMPVLVDTGDGLVVTITSIAALESYDNGSGYTSAKHAQAVLHRTLRGEHLGQPVRFTEIAPGMVETEFSRVRFDGDDDKAAAVYRGLTPMMAEDVAEIVGFVASRPSHVNLDQIVVKPRDQHSAMRAHRG
;
A
#
# COMPACT_ATOMS: atom_id res chain seq x y z
N MET A 1 -7.20 19.01 -15.29
CA MET A 1 -6.34 18.65 -16.43
C MET A 1 -6.40 17.14 -16.57
N SER A 2 -6.80 16.61 -17.71
CA SER A 2 -6.76 15.16 -17.97
C SER A 2 -5.28 14.76 -17.94
N THR A 3 -4.87 14.01 -16.94
CA THR A 3 -3.53 13.42 -16.92
C THR A 3 -3.54 12.40 -18.05
N ASP A 4 -2.87 12.72 -19.14
CA ASP A 4 -2.84 11.85 -20.31
C ASP A 4 -1.98 10.62 -19.99
N HIS A 5 -2.62 9.52 -19.64
CA HIS A 5 -1.97 8.24 -19.38
C HIS A 5 -1.15 7.76 -20.59
N SER A 6 -1.54 8.14 -21.82
CA SER A 6 -0.78 7.83 -23.04
C SER A 6 0.57 8.56 -23.06
N ALA A 7 0.57 9.86 -22.80
CA ALA A 7 1.81 10.64 -22.72
C ALA A 7 2.72 10.19 -21.57
N ALA A 8 2.14 9.75 -20.45
CA ALA A 8 2.90 9.15 -19.36
C ALA A 8 3.56 7.83 -19.78
N ARG A 9 2.82 6.96 -20.49
CA ARG A 9 3.36 5.71 -21.03
C ARG A 9 4.56 5.94 -21.95
N GLU A 10 4.46 6.89 -22.86
CA GLU A 10 5.56 7.24 -23.77
C GLU A 10 6.81 7.69 -22.99
N ARG A 11 6.65 8.60 -22.00
CA ARG A 11 7.76 9.05 -21.15
C ARG A 11 8.39 7.91 -20.37
N LEU A 12 7.58 7.01 -19.78
CA LEU A 12 8.06 5.86 -19.02
C LEU A 12 8.76 4.84 -19.91
N ALA A 13 8.28 4.63 -21.13
CA ALA A 13 8.92 3.75 -22.11
C ALA A 13 10.26 4.32 -22.62
N ALA A 14 10.43 5.64 -22.63
CA ALA A 14 11.67 6.30 -23.03
C ALA A 14 12.74 6.31 -21.93
N LEU A 15 12.45 5.92 -20.71
CA LEU A 15 13.46 5.78 -19.64
C LEU A 15 14.51 4.72 -20.03
N PRO A 16 15.78 4.91 -19.66
CA PRO A 16 16.85 3.93 -19.90
C PRO A 16 16.44 2.51 -19.46
N ALA A 17 16.86 1.49 -20.21
CA ALA A 17 16.43 0.10 -19.97
C ALA A 17 16.82 -0.41 -18.58
N GLU A 18 17.94 0.06 -18.06
CA GLU A 18 18.47 -0.25 -16.73
C GLU A 18 17.73 0.45 -15.57
N THR A 19 16.88 1.44 -15.86
CA THR A 19 16.11 2.14 -14.83
C THR A 19 15.10 1.19 -14.19
N ARG A 20 15.26 0.93 -12.92
CA ARG A 20 14.28 0.16 -12.14
C ARG A 20 13.07 1.04 -11.83
N ILE A 21 11.88 0.52 -12.06
CA ILE A 21 10.62 1.24 -11.85
C ILE A 21 9.86 0.63 -10.68
N ALA A 22 9.36 1.49 -9.80
CA ALA A 22 8.45 1.12 -8.71
C ALA A 22 7.11 1.86 -8.84
N VAL A 23 6.03 1.17 -8.50
CA VAL A 23 4.69 1.74 -8.33
C VAL A 23 4.33 1.74 -6.86
N VAL A 24 3.82 2.85 -6.35
CA VAL A 24 3.27 2.95 -5.00
C VAL A 24 1.83 3.47 -5.07
N THR A 25 0.87 2.66 -4.62
CA THR A 25 -0.52 3.07 -4.54
C THR A 25 -0.82 3.75 -3.20
N GLY A 26 -1.75 4.71 -3.18
CA GLY A 26 -2.05 5.48 -1.97
C GLY A 26 -0.90 6.38 -1.51
N ALA A 27 -0.07 6.84 -2.46
CA ALA A 27 1.18 7.57 -2.19
C ALA A 27 0.99 9.05 -1.80
N SER A 28 -0.22 9.55 -1.67
CA SER A 28 -0.47 10.97 -1.34
C SER A 28 -0.29 11.32 0.13
N SER A 29 0.03 10.35 1.01
CA SER A 29 0.34 10.56 2.44
C SER A 29 0.86 9.29 3.12
N GLY A 30 1.37 9.45 4.35
CA GLY A 30 1.70 8.37 5.28
C GLY A 30 2.66 7.33 4.71
N ILE A 31 2.41 6.05 4.96
CA ILE A 31 3.29 4.95 4.57
C ILE A 31 3.56 4.94 3.05
N GLY A 32 2.55 5.26 2.23
CA GLY A 32 2.72 5.31 0.77
C GLY A 32 3.67 6.41 0.31
N GLU A 33 3.54 7.62 0.85
CA GLU A 33 4.44 8.74 0.57
C GLU A 33 5.87 8.42 1.02
N ALA A 34 6.04 7.96 2.27
CA ALA A 34 7.34 7.60 2.81
C ALA A 34 7.99 6.45 2.01
N SER A 35 7.22 5.44 1.60
CA SER A 35 7.72 4.33 0.76
C SER A 35 8.17 4.81 -0.62
N ALA A 36 7.45 5.78 -1.22
CA ALA A 36 7.86 6.37 -2.50
C ALA A 36 9.19 7.11 -2.37
N ARG A 37 9.38 7.88 -1.31
CA ARG A 37 10.65 8.58 -1.01
C ARG A 37 11.80 7.59 -0.80
N GLU A 38 11.57 6.55 -0.03
CA GLU A 38 12.60 5.54 0.26
C GLU A 38 13.00 4.77 -1.02
N LEU A 39 12.05 4.36 -1.85
CA LEU A 39 12.34 3.69 -3.12
C LEU A 39 13.09 4.61 -4.09
N ALA A 40 12.74 5.90 -4.15
CA ALA A 40 13.48 6.88 -4.94
C ALA A 40 14.93 7.04 -4.43
N ARG A 41 15.13 7.09 -3.11
CA ARG A 41 16.47 7.11 -2.49
C ARG A 41 17.31 5.89 -2.88
N LEU A 42 16.67 4.74 -3.09
CA LEU A 42 17.32 3.49 -3.55
C LEU A 42 17.52 3.44 -5.08
N GLY A 43 17.23 4.53 -5.79
CA GLY A 43 17.48 4.68 -7.22
C GLY A 43 16.37 4.11 -8.13
N PHE A 44 15.17 3.88 -7.60
CA PHE A 44 14.01 3.58 -8.44
C PHE A 44 13.42 4.86 -9.03
N HIS A 45 12.97 4.79 -10.29
CA HIS A 45 12.00 5.76 -10.79
C HIS A 45 10.63 5.38 -10.25
N VAL A 46 10.04 6.24 -9.41
CA VAL A 46 8.81 5.91 -8.69
C VAL A 46 7.60 6.53 -9.37
N ILE A 47 6.61 5.68 -9.69
CA ILE A 47 5.29 6.10 -10.15
C ILE A 47 4.38 6.13 -8.93
N VAL A 48 3.87 7.29 -8.59
CA VAL A 48 3.01 7.50 -7.44
C VAL A 48 1.55 7.62 -7.87
N GLY A 49 0.68 6.78 -7.29
CA GLY A 49 -0.74 6.71 -7.61
C GLY A 49 -1.65 6.99 -6.41
N ALA A 50 -2.58 7.93 -6.53
CA ALA A 50 -3.65 8.20 -5.57
C ALA A 50 -4.70 9.17 -6.17
N ARG A 51 -5.74 9.48 -5.38
CA ARG A 51 -6.83 10.41 -5.79
C ARG A 51 -6.44 11.88 -5.66
N ARG A 52 -5.55 12.25 -4.72
CA ARG A 52 -5.14 13.64 -4.44
C ARG A 52 -3.99 14.01 -5.38
N VAL A 53 -4.33 14.45 -6.57
CA VAL A 53 -3.37 14.68 -7.67
C VAL A 53 -2.37 15.77 -7.34
N ASP A 54 -2.80 16.85 -6.68
CA ASP A 54 -1.95 17.94 -6.21
C ASP A 54 -0.80 17.47 -5.32
N ARG A 55 -1.09 16.58 -4.40
CA ARG A 55 -0.07 15.98 -3.52
C ARG A 55 0.85 15.02 -4.27
N LEU A 56 0.31 14.26 -5.24
CA LEU A 56 1.13 13.38 -6.07
C LEU A 56 2.10 14.16 -6.94
N GLU A 57 1.65 15.26 -7.54
CA GLU A 57 2.50 16.11 -8.37
C GLU A 57 3.64 16.74 -7.55
N ALA A 58 3.33 17.22 -6.34
CA ALA A 58 4.34 17.74 -5.43
C ALA A 58 5.36 16.67 -5.02
N LEU A 59 4.89 15.46 -4.64
CA LEU A 59 5.76 14.34 -4.28
C LEU A 59 6.62 13.90 -5.47
N ALA A 60 6.01 13.73 -6.65
CA ALA A 60 6.73 13.31 -7.85
C ALA A 60 7.81 14.33 -8.28
N ALA A 61 7.54 15.64 -8.14
CA ALA A 61 8.52 16.67 -8.41
C ALA A 61 9.71 16.60 -7.45
N ASP A 62 9.45 16.33 -6.16
CA ASP A 62 10.48 16.26 -5.12
C ASP A 62 11.38 15.02 -5.28
N ILE A 63 10.82 13.87 -5.66
CA ILE A 63 11.58 12.62 -5.81
C ILE A 63 12.04 12.30 -7.24
N GLY A 64 11.76 13.18 -8.21
CA GLY A 64 12.04 12.90 -9.63
C GLY A 64 11.23 11.76 -10.22
N GLY A 65 10.02 11.53 -9.72
CA GLY A 65 9.13 10.45 -10.11
C GLY A 65 8.05 10.87 -11.13
N THR A 66 7.04 10.03 -11.26
CA THR A 66 5.86 10.28 -12.11
C THR A 66 4.58 10.21 -11.30
N ALA A 67 3.75 11.25 -11.33
CA ALA A 67 2.42 11.26 -10.73
C ALA A 67 1.38 10.77 -11.72
N LEU A 68 0.53 9.82 -11.30
CA LEU A 68 -0.63 9.36 -12.07
C LEU A 68 -1.87 9.27 -11.17
N PRO A 69 -3.02 9.82 -11.58
CA PRO A 69 -4.26 9.65 -10.84
C PRO A 69 -4.63 8.18 -10.73
N LEU A 70 -5.09 7.77 -9.54
CA LEU A 70 -5.54 6.41 -9.28
C LEU A 70 -6.61 6.41 -8.19
N ASP A 71 -7.78 5.88 -8.52
CA ASP A 71 -8.75 5.42 -7.54
C ASP A 71 -8.84 3.89 -7.61
N VAL A 72 -8.33 3.19 -6.60
CA VAL A 72 -8.33 1.73 -6.57
C VAL A 72 -9.72 1.12 -6.42
N THR A 73 -10.73 1.93 -6.07
CA THR A 73 -12.14 1.51 -6.00
C THR A 73 -12.83 1.56 -7.36
N ASP A 74 -12.23 2.22 -8.34
CA ASP A 74 -12.73 2.35 -9.70
C ASP A 74 -11.93 1.43 -10.65
N ALA A 75 -12.62 0.50 -11.31
CA ALA A 75 -12.00 -0.46 -12.21
C ALA A 75 -11.38 0.20 -13.44
N ASP A 76 -12.07 1.19 -14.02
CA ASP A 76 -11.60 1.90 -15.22
C ASP A 76 -10.36 2.75 -14.89
N SER A 77 -10.35 3.38 -13.71
CA SER A 77 -9.17 4.10 -13.20
C SER A 77 -7.97 3.16 -13.02
N CYS A 78 -8.18 1.97 -12.46
CA CYS A 78 -7.13 0.97 -12.32
C CYS A 78 -6.60 0.49 -13.67
N GLU A 79 -7.50 0.23 -14.63
CA GLU A 79 -7.12 -0.21 -15.98
C GLU A 79 -6.28 0.85 -16.70
N ALA A 80 -6.76 2.10 -16.71
CA ALA A 80 -6.03 3.21 -17.32
C ALA A 80 -4.66 3.43 -16.68
N PHE A 81 -4.57 3.36 -15.35
CA PHE A 81 -3.32 3.47 -14.61
C PHE A 81 -2.34 2.35 -14.98
N CYS A 82 -2.80 1.09 -14.96
CA CYS A 82 -1.95 -0.06 -15.30
C CYS A 82 -1.49 -0.02 -16.75
N ALA A 83 -2.36 0.38 -17.68
CA ALA A 83 -2.03 0.51 -19.11
C ALA A 83 -0.93 1.55 -19.39
N ALA A 84 -0.77 2.55 -18.51
CA ALA A 84 0.29 3.54 -18.63
C ALA A 84 1.69 3.03 -18.25
N ILE A 85 1.81 1.84 -17.66
CA ILE A 85 3.05 1.32 -17.10
C ILE A 85 3.63 0.23 -18.01
N PRO A 86 4.68 0.54 -18.79
CA PRO A 86 5.21 -0.41 -19.79
C PRO A 86 6.11 -1.50 -19.20
N ARG A 87 6.70 -1.25 -18.00
CA ARG A 87 7.57 -2.19 -17.27
C ARG A 87 7.56 -1.86 -15.79
N LEU A 88 7.81 -2.83 -14.92
CA LEU A 88 7.71 -2.63 -13.48
C LEU A 88 8.56 -3.65 -12.71
N ASN A 89 9.39 -3.19 -11.77
CA ASN A 89 10.17 -4.04 -10.87
C ASN A 89 9.50 -4.21 -9.50
N VAL A 90 8.86 -3.17 -8.97
CA VAL A 90 8.26 -3.19 -7.63
C VAL A 90 6.86 -2.62 -7.65
N LEU A 91 5.89 -3.38 -7.16
CA LEU A 91 4.53 -2.90 -6.86
C LEU A 91 4.34 -2.85 -5.35
N VAL A 92 4.08 -1.66 -4.81
CA VAL A 92 3.66 -1.48 -3.42
C VAL A 92 2.15 -1.23 -3.37
N ASN A 93 1.38 -2.27 -3.03
CA ASN A 93 -0.05 -2.17 -2.73
C ASN A 93 -0.21 -1.61 -1.32
N ASN A 94 -0.26 -0.28 -1.23
CA ASN A 94 -0.43 0.44 0.04
C ASN A 94 -1.79 1.13 0.13
N ALA A 95 -2.44 1.45 -0.98
CA ALA A 95 -3.78 2.04 -0.95
C ALA A 95 -4.73 1.18 -0.12
N GLY A 96 -5.33 1.79 0.90
CA GLY A 96 -6.20 1.12 1.85
C GLY A 96 -6.75 2.09 2.89
N GLY A 97 -7.63 1.60 3.74
CA GLY A 97 -8.18 2.41 4.81
C GLY A 97 -9.20 1.67 5.67
N ALA A 98 -9.63 2.34 6.72
CA ALA A 98 -10.71 1.89 7.60
C ALA A 98 -11.77 2.97 7.71
N LYS A 99 -13.00 2.56 8.02
CA LYS A 99 -14.15 3.41 8.33
C LYS A 99 -14.79 2.96 9.63
N GLY A 100 -14.99 3.90 10.54
CA GLY A 100 -15.71 3.69 11.78
C GLY A 100 -15.08 2.68 12.75
N THR A 101 -15.76 2.54 13.88
CA THR A 101 -15.50 1.55 14.94
C THR A 101 -16.85 1.22 15.58
N THR A 102 -17.61 0.33 14.96
CA THR A 102 -18.94 -0.05 15.42
C THR A 102 -19.00 -1.55 15.68
N SER A 103 -19.91 -1.99 16.56
CA SER A 103 -20.18 -3.40 16.76
C SER A 103 -20.69 -4.03 15.45
N VAL A 104 -20.61 -5.35 15.34
CA VAL A 104 -21.16 -6.07 14.18
C VAL A 104 -22.66 -5.84 14.03
N MET A 105 -23.37 -5.71 15.14
CA MET A 105 -24.82 -5.51 15.14
C MET A 105 -25.26 -4.11 14.67
N ASP A 106 -24.36 -3.12 14.80
CA ASP A 106 -24.60 -1.74 14.40
C ASP A 106 -23.81 -1.36 13.12
N ALA A 107 -23.32 -2.37 12.40
CA ALA A 107 -22.43 -2.16 11.27
C ALA A 107 -23.12 -1.48 10.10
N ASP A 108 -22.47 -0.47 9.54
CA ASP A 108 -22.85 0.18 8.30
C ASP A 108 -22.29 -0.62 7.10
N GLU A 109 -23.17 -1.21 6.30
CA GLU A 109 -22.77 -2.01 5.15
C GLU A 109 -22.03 -1.21 4.07
N ASP A 110 -22.31 0.07 3.90
CA ASP A 110 -21.62 0.89 2.90
C ASP A 110 -20.16 1.17 3.32
N GLN A 111 -19.91 1.35 4.63
CA GLN A 111 -18.54 1.40 5.14
C GLN A 111 -17.81 0.08 4.93
N TRP A 112 -18.49 -1.06 5.12
CA TRP A 112 -17.92 -2.39 4.87
C TRP A 112 -17.60 -2.58 3.39
N ARG A 113 -18.53 -2.26 2.47
CA ARG A 113 -18.32 -2.30 1.02
C ARG A 113 -17.12 -1.45 0.63
N TRP A 114 -17.02 -0.22 1.16
CA TRP A 114 -15.89 0.64 0.88
C TRP A 114 -14.56 0.04 1.36
N MET A 115 -14.52 -0.56 2.57
CA MET A 115 -13.31 -1.20 3.08
C MET A 115 -12.89 -2.41 2.24
N TRP A 116 -13.84 -3.22 1.77
CA TRP A 116 -13.57 -4.32 0.86
C TRP A 116 -13.12 -3.85 -0.51
N GLU A 117 -13.81 -2.88 -1.07
CA GLU A 117 -13.49 -2.31 -2.37
C GLU A 117 -12.07 -1.75 -2.39
N THR A 118 -11.70 -0.99 -1.35
CA THR A 118 -10.40 -0.35 -1.28
C THR A 118 -9.27 -1.33 -0.96
N ASN A 119 -9.43 -2.17 0.08
CA ASN A 119 -8.33 -3.00 0.58
C ASN A 119 -8.20 -4.32 -0.20
N VAL A 120 -9.29 -4.93 -0.66
CA VAL A 120 -9.28 -6.26 -1.28
C VAL A 120 -9.32 -6.13 -2.81
N LEU A 121 -10.41 -5.56 -3.36
CA LEU A 121 -10.60 -5.48 -4.80
C LEU A 121 -9.60 -4.50 -5.43
N GLY A 122 -9.26 -3.40 -4.75
CA GLY A 122 -8.20 -2.50 -5.20
C GLY A 122 -6.85 -3.21 -5.34
N THR A 123 -6.45 -4.00 -4.33
CA THR A 123 -5.24 -4.83 -4.41
C THR A 123 -5.32 -5.83 -5.57
N LEU A 124 -6.46 -6.52 -5.73
CA LEU A 124 -6.67 -7.48 -6.81
C LEU A 124 -6.53 -6.83 -8.19
N ARG A 125 -7.15 -5.66 -8.42
CA ARG A 125 -7.10 -4.93 -9.70
C ARG A 125 -5.66 -4.55 -10.05
N MET A 126 -4.93 -4.00 -9.09
CA MET A 126 -3.54 -3.58 -9.30
C MET A 126 -2.63 -4.76 -9.62
N VAL A 127 -2.74 -5.87 -8.88
CA VAL A 127 -1.94 -7.06 -9.13
C VAL A 127 -2.28 -7.67 -10.49
N ARG A 128 -3.57 -7.82 -10.83
CA ARG A 128 -3.98 -8.36 -12.15
C ARG A 128 -3.48 -7.52 -13.31
N GLY A 129 -3.55 -6.20 -13.19
CA GLY A 129 -3.14 -5.28 -14.26
C GLY A 129 -1.62 -5.20 -14.44
N LEU A 130 -0.84 -5.37 -13.36
CA LEU A 130 0.61 -5.15 -13.37
C LEU A 130 1.44 -6.45 -13.32
N MET A 131 0.84 -7.60 -13.04
CA MET A 131 1.58 -8.86 -12.96
C MET A 131 2.32 -9.21 -14.25
N PRO A 132 1.76 -9.06 -15.47
CA PRO A 132 2.49 -9.36 -16.70
C PRO A 132 3.82 -8.58 -16.80
N VAL A 133 3.78 -7.27 -16.55
CA VAL A 133 4.99 -6.43 -16.65
C VAL A 133 5.98 -6.65 -15.49
N LEU A 134 5.51 -7.14 -14.32
CA LEU A 134 6.39 -7.59 -13.22
C LEU A 134 7.14 -8.87 -13.60
N VAL A 135 6.45 -9.85 -14.18
CA VAL A 135 7.05 -11.11 -14.64
C VAL A 135 8.09 -10.86 -15.75
N ASP A 136 7.74 -10.00 -16.70
CA ASP A 136 8.59 -9.69 -17.86
C ASP A 136 9.94 -9.05 -17.49
N THR A 137 10.06 -8.41 -16.32
CA THR A 137 11.34 -7.85 -15.86
C THR A 137 12.34 -8.90 -15.38
N GLY A 138 11.90 -10.12 -15.09
CA GLY A 138 12.76 -11.20 -14.59
C GLY A 138 13.15 -11.10 -13.11
N ASP A 139 12.78 -10.02 -12.42
CA ASP A 139 12.99 -9.81 -10.96
C ASP A 139 11.89 -8.86 -10.40
N GLY A 140 10.66 -9.31 -10.49
CA GLY A 140 9.51 -8.60 -9.96
C GLY A 140 9.38 -8.72 -8.44
N LEU A 141 8.76 -7.71 -7.81
CA LEU A 141 8.41 -7.74 -6.40
C LEU A 141 7.03 -7.13 -6.17
N VAL A 142 6.17 -7.85 -5.47
CA VAL A 142 4.90 -7.35 -4.94
C VAL A 142 5.00 -7.20 -3.44
N VAL A 143 4.90 -5.97 -2.94
CA VAL A 143 4.76 -5.66 -1.51
C VAL A 143 3.31 -5.29 -1.24
N THR A 144 2.69 -5.95 -0.25
CA THR A 144 1.33 -5.60 0.18
C THR A 144 1.36 -5.12 1.63
N ILE A 145 0.94 -3.87 1.84
CA ILE A 145 0.81 -3.30 3.19
C ILE A 145 -0.54 -3.72 3.75
N THR A 146 -0.51 -4.75 4.61
CA THR A 146 -1.71 -5.23 5.29
C THR A 146 -1.89 -4.51 6.64
N SER A 147 -1.84 -5.21 7.74
CA SER A 147 -1.89 -4.72 9.12
C SER A 147 -1.79 -5.93 10.06
N ILE A 148 -1.45 -5.72 11.34
CA ILE A 148 -1.71 -6.74 12.37
C ILE A 148 -3.21 -7.11 12.44
N ALA A 149 -4.11 -6.25 11.98
CA ALA A 149 -5.53 -6.53 11.78
C ALA A 149 -5.83 -7.61 10.71
N ALA A 150 -4.82 -8.06 9.97
CA ALA A 150 -4.88 -9.23 9.08
C ALA A 150 -4.54 -10.55 9.79
N LEU A 151 -4.06 -10.47 11.02
CA LEU A 151 -3.63 -11.60 11.87
C LEU A 151 -4.49 -11.77 13.11
N GLU A 152 -5.13 -10.68 13.55
CA GLU A 152 -5.90 -10.58 14.78
C GLU A 152 -7.27 -9.92 14.49
N SER A 153 -8.30 -10.35 15.20
CA SER A 153 -9.58 -9.64 15.25
C SER A 153 -9.71 -8.88 16.58
N TYR A 154 -10.52 -7.83 16.58
CA TYR A 154 -10.80 -7.04 17.78
C TYR A 154 -12.20 -6.43 17.73
N ASP A 155 -12.74 -6.15 18.92
CA ASP A 155 -14.07 -5.57 19.07
C ASP A 155 -14.19 -4.23 18.32
N ASN A 156 -15.34 -4.03 17.69
CA ASN A 156 -15.64 -2.85 16.87
C ASN A 156 -14.73 -2.63 15.65
N GLY A 157 -13.92 -3.63 15.29
CA GLY A 157 -13.01 -3.58 14.15
C GLY A 157 -13.35 -4.55 13.02
N SER A 158 -14.51 -5.23 13.10
CA SER A 158 -14.87 -6.37 12.23
C SER A 158 -14.81 -6.06 10.73
N GLY A 159 -15.29 -4.91 10.28
CA GLY A 159 -15.22 -4.52 8.86
C GLY A 159 -13.79 -4.38 8.36
N TYR A 160 -12.93 -3.73 9.14
CA TYR A 160 -11.53 -3.56 8.77
C TYR A 160 -10.73 -4.86 8.89
N THR A 161 -10.89 -5.61 10.00
CA THR A 161 -10.17 -6.87 10.20
C THR A 161 -10.55 -7.90 9.15
N SER A 162 -11.84 -8.02 8.79
CA SER A 162 -12.28 -8.93 7.72
C SER A 162 -11.66 -8.58 6.38
N ALA A 163 -11.63 -7.30 6.01
CA ALA A 163 -11.01 -6.85 4.77
C ALA A 163 -9.49 -7.10 4.75
N LYS A 164 -8.79 -6.85 5.87
CA LYS A 164 -7.35 -7.09 5.97
C LYS A 164 -6.99 -8.58 6.00
N HIS A 165 -7.79 -9.44 6.63
CA HIS A 165 -7.63 -10.89 6.52
C HIS A 165 -7.81 -11.36 5.08
N ALA A 166 -8.84 -10.86 4.38
CA ALA A 166 -9.05 -11.20 2.97
C ALA A 166 -7.90 -10.72 2.07
N GLN A 167 -7.37 -9.50 2.31
CA GLN A 167 -6.20 -8.98 1.59
C GLN A 167 -4.97 -9.87 1.81
N ALA A 168 -4.71 -10.33 3.04
CA ALA A 168 -3.61 -11.23 3.35
C ALA A 168 -3.79 -12.63 2.72
N VAL A 169 -5.03 -13.16 2.69
CA VAL A 169 -5.32 -14.41 1.98
C VAL A 169 -5.06 -14.26 0.48
N LEU A 170 -5.53 -13.18 -0.13
CA LEU A 170 -5.26 -12.86 -1.54
C LEU A 170 -3.75 -12.83 -1.82
N HIS A 171 -2.97 -12.12 -1.00
CA HIS A 171 -1.51 -12.04 -1.14
C HIS A 171 -0.84 -13.41 -1.08
N ARG A 172 -1.19 -14.24 -0.08
CA ARG A 172 -0.61 -15.58 0.08
C ARG A 172 -0.99 -16.53 -1.05
N THR A 173 -2.22 -16.43 -1.56
CA THR A 173 -2.68 -17.21 -2.71
C THR A 173 -1.90 -16.84 -3.97
N LEU A 174 -1.73 -15.55 -4.24
CA LEU A 174 -0.92 -15.06 -5.37
C LEU A 174 0.52 -15.60 -5.32
N ARG A 175 1.13 -15.63 -4.13
CA ARG A 175 2.46 -16.19 -3.92
C ARG A 175 2.53 -17.66 -4.36
N GLY A 176 1.51 -18.46 -4.04
CA GLY A 176 1.42 -19.87 -4.42
C GLY A 176 1.18 -20.07 -5.92
N GLU A 177 0.28 -19.29 -6.51
CA GLU A 177 -0.09 -19.38 -7.93
C GLU A 177 1.04 -18.94 -8.88
N HIS A 178 1.99 -18.12 -8.40
CA HIS A 178 3.14 -17.65 -9.17
C HIS A 178 4.45 -18.37 -8.82
N LEU A 179 4.36 -19.55 -8.21
CA LEU A 179 5.54 -20.36 -7.90
C LEU A 179 6.27 -20.74 -9.21
N GLY A 180 7.57 -20.46 -9.25
CA GLY A 180 8.38 -20.67 -10.47
C GLY A 180 8.42 -19.47 -11.42
N GLN A 181 7.63 -18.43 -11.18
CA GLN A 181 7.76 -17.15 -11.90
C GLN A 181 8.81 -16.26 -11.22
N PRO A 182 9.47 -15.36 -11.96
CA PRO A 182 10.51 -14.47 -11.40
C PRO A 182 9.90 -13.28 -10.66
N VAL A 183 9.00 -13.53 -9.70
CA VAL A 183 8.34 -12.52 -8.87
C VAL A 183 8.36 -12.94 -7.42
N ARG A 184 8.77 -12.03 -6.56
CA ARG A 184 8.75 -12.16 -5.10
C ARG A 184 7.49 -11.50 -4.53
N PHE A 185 7.03 -12.00 -3.38
CA PHE A 185 5.84 -11.50 -2.71
C PHE A 185 6.13 -11.29 -1.22
N THR A 186 5.91 -10.07 -0.73
CA THR A 186 6.12 -9.74 0.68
C THR A 186 4.87 -9.07 1.25
N GLU A 187 4.33 -9.64 2.32
CA GLU A 187 3.32 -9.00 3.15
C GLU A 187 4.03 -8.24 4.28
N ILE A 188 3.76 -6.94 4.42
CA ILE A 188 4.16 -6.16 5.59
C ILE A 188 2.89 -5.87 6.39
N ALA A 189 2.88 -6.29 7.67
CA ALA A 189 1.75 -6.17 8.59
C ALA A 189 2.09 -5.20 9.75
N PRO A 190 1.91 -3.88 9.57
CA PRO A 190 2.21 -2.89 10.61
C PRO A 190 1.21 -2.94 11.75
N GLY A 191 1.69 -2.60 12.96
CA GLY A 191 0.88 -2.19 14.10
C GLY A 191 0.45 -0.73 14.01
N MET A 192 0.52 0.00 15.15
CA MET A 192 0.15 1.40 15.22
C MET A 192 1.22 2.28 14.56
N VAL A 193 0.86 2.91 13.45
CA VAL A 193 1.68 3.90 12.73
C VAL A 193 0.95 5.24 12.75
N GLU A 194 1.59 6.29 13.20
CA GLU A 194 1.00 7.62 13.22
C GLU A 194 1.00 8.23 11.82
N THR A 195 -0.19 8.34 11.24
CA THR A 195 -0.44 8.84 9.88
C THR A 195 -1.84 9.46 9.80
N GLU A 196 -2.22 9.97 8.64
CA GLU A 196 -3.61 10.42 8.38
C GLU A 196 -4.66 9.27 8.47
N PHE A 197 -4.23 8.00 8.60
CA PHE A 197 -5.13 6.84 8.65
C PHE A 197 -6.20 6.96 9.75
N SER A 198 -5.80 7.32 10.97
CA SER A 198 -6.74 7.47 12.08
C SER A 198 -7.73 8.62 11.84
N ARG A 199 -7.29 9.71 11.24
CA ARG A 199 -8.15 10.83 10.88
C ARG A 199 -9.19 10.42 9.81
N VAL A 200 -8.78 9.66 8.80
CA VAL A 200 -9.70 9.12 7.78
C VAL A 200 -10.69 8.14 8.39
N ARG A 201 -10.23 7.28 9.32
CA ARG A 201 -11.07 6.30 10.02
C ARG A 201 -12.20 6.95 10.83
N PHE A 202 -11.93 8.10 11.43
CA PHE A 202 -12.88 8.83 12.28
C PHE A 202 -13.49 10.05 11.58
N ASP A 203 -13.53 10.06 10.25
CA ASP A 203 -14.17 11.08 9.41
C ASP A 203 -13.72 12.52 9.75
N GLY A 204 -12.43 12.69 10.10
CA GLY A 204 -11.82 13.99 10.40
C GLY A 204 -11.86 14.38 11.88
N ASP A 205 -12.33 13.53 12.78
CA ASP A 205 -12.30 13.76 14.24
C ASP A 205 -10.87 13.65 14.77
N ASP A 206 -10.20 14.78 14.91
CA ASP A 206 -8.80 14.85 15.31
C ASP A 206 -8.59 14.39 16.77
N ASP A 207 -9.57 14.58 17.66
CA ASP A 207 -9.47 14.14 19.06
C ASP A 207 -9.50 12.60 19.17
N LYS A 208 -10.38 11.95 18.42
CA LYS A 208 -10.42 10.48 18.34
C LYS A 208 -9.18 9.93 17.67
N ALA A 209 -8.69 10.58 16.62
CA ALA A 209 -7.48 10.18 15.94
C ALA A 209 -6.26 10.26 16.86
N ALA A 210 -6.09 11.35 17.62
CA ALA A 210 -5.01 11.52 18.57
C ALA A 210 -5.11 10.55 19.77
N ALA A 211 -6.35 10.22 20.21
CA ALA A 211 -6.56 9.29 21.31
C ALA A 211 -6.04 7.88 21.04
N VAL A 212 -5.94 7.47 19.76
CA VAL A 212 -5.36 6.16 19.37
C VAL A 212 -3.94 6.01 19.87
N TYR A 213 -3.15 7.08 19.84
CA TYR A 213 -1.71 7.05 20.13
C TYR A 213 -1.37 7.52 21.56
N ARG A 214 -2.37 7.98 22.34
CA ARG A 214 -2.13 8.54 23.67
C ARG A 214 -1.41 7.55 24.59
N GLY A 215 -0.30 8.00 25.21
CA GLY A 215 0.53 7.18 26.12
C GLY A 215 1.32 6.07 25.43
N LEU A 216 1.48 6.12 24.11
CA LEU A 216 2.28 5.19 23.32
C LEU A 216 3.20 6.00 22.40
N THR A 217 4.42 5.53 22.16
CA THR A 217 5.26 5.99 21.07
C THR A 217 4.93 5.14 19.83
N PRO A 218 4.12 5.65 18.88
CA PRO A 218 3.78 4.90 17.67
C PRO A 218 5.00 4.79 16.74
N MET A 219 4.94 3.88 15.78
CA MET A 219 5.83 3.96 14.62
C MET A 219 5.44 5.16 13.76
N MET A 220 6.42 5.68 13.04
CA MET A 220 6.22 6.67 11.97
C MET A 220 6.10 5.97 10.61
N ALA A 221 5.63 6.69 9.61
CA ALA A 221 5.52 6.15 8.25
C ALA A 221 6.88 5.70 7.69
N GLU A 222 7.94 6.41 8.05
CA GLU A 222 9.33 6.16 7.66
C GLU A 222 9.83 4.81 8.17
N ASP A 223 9.44 4.40 9.39
CA ASP A 223 9.81 3.10 9.96
C ASP A 223 9.32 1.93 9.08
N VAL A 224 8.12 2.06 8.51
CA VAL A 224 7.57 1.07 7.59
C VAL A 224 8.20 1.19 6.20
N ALA A 225 8.48 2.41 5.75
CA ALA A 225 9.12 2.66 4.46
C ALA A 225 10.53 2.07 4.39
N GLU A 226 11.32 2.16 5.46
CA GLU A 226 12.63 1.51 5.56
C GLU A 226 12.54 -0.01 5.37
N ILE A 227 11.47 -0.64 5.90
CA ILE A 227 11.23 -2.07 5.70
C ILE A 227 10.89 -2.35 4.23
N VAL A 228 10.09 -1.51 3.57
CA VAL A 228 9.83 -1.63 2.12
C VAL A 228 11.14 -1.55 1.34
N GLY A 229 12.00 -0.58 1.65
CA GLY A 229 13.32 -0.43 1.05
C GLY A 229 14.23 -1.65 1.30
N PHE A 230 14.24 -2.16 2.53
CA PHE A 230 14.98 -3.38 2.88
C PHE A 230 14.51 -4.56 2.03
N VAL A 231 13.22 -4.80 1.89
CA VAL A 231 12.66 -5.88 1.06
C VAL A 231 13.04 -5.69 -0.42
N ALA A 232 12.90 -4.47 -0.94
CA ALA A 232 13.20 -4.16 -2.35
C ALA A 232 14.70 -4.33 -2.70
N SER A 233 15.59 -4.25 -1.71
CA SER A 233 17.03 -4.42 -1.87
C SER A 233 17.53 -5.86 -1.71
N ARG A 234 16.65 -6.85 -1.43
CA ARG A 234 17.09 -8.25 -1.30
C ARG A 234 17.41 -8.88 -2.66
N PRO A 235 18.33 -9.83 -2.71
CA PRO A 235 18.61 -10.59 -3.93
C PRO A 235 17.35 -11.29 -4.45
N SER A 236 17.22 -11.45 -5.76
CA SER A 236 16.04 -12.00 -6.44
C SER A 236 15.60 -13.40 -5.95
N HIS A 237 16.53 -14.21 -5.45
CA HIS A 237 16.24 -15.55 -4.92
C HIS A 237 15.77 -15.54 -3.45
N VAL A 238 15.77 -14.37 -2.78
CA VAL A 238 15.37 -14.23 -1.37
C VAL A 238 13.97 -13.62 -1.33
N ASN A 239 12.99 -14.40 -0.89
CA ASN A 239 11.63 -13.94 -0.64
C ASN A 239 11.41 -13.81 0.88
N LEU A 240 10.99 -12.64 1.32
CA LEU A 240 10.54 -12.41 2.69
C LEU A 240 9.01 -12.50 2.69
N ASP A 241 8.45 -13.62 3.11
CA ASP A 241 7.01 -13.88 2.94
C ASP A 241 6.14 -12.93 3.75
N GLN A 242 6.47 -12.73 5.03
CA GLN A 242 5.69 -11.88 5.93
C GLN A 242 6.59 -11.18 6.94
N ILE A 243 6.37 -9.89 7.13
CA ILE A 243 7.04 -9.06 8.14
C ILE A 243 5.96 -8.41 9.02
N VAL A 244 5.94 -8.76 10.28
CA VAL A 244 5.08 -8.12 11.29
C VAL A 244 5.94 -7.12 12.06
N VAL A 245 5.53 -5.85 12.03
CA VAL A 245 6.24 -4.77 12.72
C VAL A 245 5.28 -3.98 13.60
N LYS A 246 5.69 -3.76 14.85
CA LYS A 246 4.87 -3.07 15.85
C LYS A 246 5.73 -2.08 16.64
N PRO A 247 5.13 -1.01 17.18
CA PRO A 247 5.79 -0.25 18.24
C PRO A 247 6.26 -1.19 19.33
N ARG A 248 7.39 -0.89 19.94
CA ARG A 248 7.98 -1.70 21.04
C ARG A 248 6.96 -2.03 22.13
N ASP A 249 6.10 -1.07 22.45
CA ASP A 249 5.16 -1.18 23.56
C ASP A 249 3.77 -1.72 23.13
N GLN A 250 3.61 -2.14 21.86
CA GLN A 250 2.39 -2.77 21.35
C GLN A 250 2.55 -4.30 21.25
N HIS A 251 1.74 -5.03 22.01
CA HIS A 251 1.70 -6.50 21.96
C HIS A 251 0.74 -7.02 20.87
N SER A 252 -0.49 -6.50 20.83
CA SER A 252 -1.56 -6.94 19.91
C SER A 252 -2.36 -5.73 19.42
N ALA A 253 -3.37 -5.95 18.58
CA ALA A 253 -4.22 -4.89 18.07
C ALA A 253 -4.88 -4.05 19.19
N MET A 254 -5.21 -4.69 20.34
CA MET A 254 -5.90 -4.05 21.47
C MET A 254 -5.04 -3.91 22.72
N ARG A 255 -3.86 -4.53 22.77
CA ARG A 255 -3.02 -4.52 23.96
C ARG A 255 -1.71 -3.79 23.71
N ALA A 256 -1.56 -2.64 24.35
CA ALA A 256 -0.33 -1.86 24.39
C ALA A 256 -0.06 -1.37 25.82
N HIS A 257 1.21 -1.23 26.16
CA HIS A 257 1.59 -0.51 27.38
C HIS A 257 1.45 0.99 27.09
N ARG A 258 0.74 1.68 27.97
CA ARG A 258 0.51 3.14 27.88
C ARG A 258 1.02 3.76 29.18
N GLY A 259 2.07 4.58 29.06
CA GLY A 259 2.67 5.30 30.20
C GLY A 259 1.91 6.57 30.57
#